data_1aa8913171290f517768e2487a6108ba
#
_entry.id   1aa8913171290f517768e2487a6108ba
#
_cell.length_a   1.000
_cell.length_b   1.000
_cell.length_c   1.000
_cell.angle_alpha   90.00
_cell.angle_beta   90.00
_cell.angle_gamma   90.00
#
_symmetry.space_group_name_H-M   'P 1'
#
loop_
_entity.id
_entity.type
_entity.pdbx_description
1 polymer ?
#
loop_
_entity_poly.entity_id
_entity_poly.type
_entity_poly.pdbx_seq_one_letter_code
_entity_poly.pdbx_strand_id
1 'polypeptide(L)'
;YKRTVRRLVRENDLTVLVEGSCYIETFTTALLDAYLWATTCAADFGKPCVAYAVDSGQVSKASQEKIRAEASKTDLIIMRTYAGAERMKKWDVTAPIEVAADTAFLFKTGPEDANLLKRELGAGAVGIAAVDFFLFPVVPRLWGRRSRCYKWPYYFAWSPERRKAAARLAQDFAELADWVIEEHDRPVALLCMESLDDEMAEDIRSRMRNPDRTRIFSASQCNASQMVSVIRGLDTLVTSRYHAGALSLEGHVPQIAIAHDVRLMDLYGEIGMSELLFEHDEANLFPQVKEKAEQLLDDPGEVRERLAHAHEGQVRRARRARELTSEFLRARGWEVRT
;
A
#
# COMPACT_ATOMS: atom_id res chain seq x y z
N TYR A 1 -12.95 20.85 -8.61
CA TYR A 1 -12.14 20.33 -7.51
C TYR A 1 -11.58 21.46 -6.62
N LYS A 2 -10.69 22.36 -7.11
CA LYS A 2 -10.05 23.42 -6.29
C LYS A 2 -11.07 24.29 -5.54
N ARG A 3 -12.16 24.73 -6.20
CA ARG A 3 -13.24 25.52 -5.56
C ARG A 3 -13.95 24.73 -4.45
N THR A 4 -14.17 23.43 -4.64
CA THR A 4 -14.81 22.56 -3.67
C THR A 4 -13.94 22.39 -2.43
N VAL A 5 -12.65 22.06 -2.60
CA VAL A 5 -11.70 21.95 -1.49
C VAL A 5 -11.61 23.25 -0.70
N ARG A 6 -11.45 24.40 -1.40
CA ARG A 6 -11.39 25.71 -0.74
C ARG A 6 -12.66 26.02 0.07
N ARG A 7 -13.85 25.67 -0.46
CA ARG A 7 -15.10 25.82 0.27
C ARG A 7 -15.14 24.94 1.50
N LEU A 8 -14.83 23.64 1.37
CA LEU A 8 -14.84 22.69 2.49
C LEU A 8 -13.88 23.13 3.60
N VAL A 9 -12.66 23.53 3.27
CA VAL A 9 -11.68 24.02 4.26
C VAL A 9 -12.21 25.27 4.98
N ARG A 10 -12.82 26.21 4.25
CA ARG A 10 -13.40 27.42 4.86
C ARG A 10 -14.54 27.11 5.83
N GLU A 11 -15.39 26.13 5.49
CA GLU A 11 -16.62 25.77 6.23
C GLU A 11 -16.35 24.85 7.43
N ASN A 12 -15.11 24.29 7.56
CA ASN A 12 -14.73 23.40 8.65
C ASN A 12 -13.62 24.00 9.49
N ASP A 13 -13.44 23.50 10.71
CA ASP A 13 -12.50 24.05 11.70
C ASP A 13 -11.14 23.38 11.67
N LEU A 14 -11.03 22.19 11.09
CA LEU A 14 -9.81 21.40 10.97
C LEU A 14 -9.71 20.79 9.57
N THR A 15 -8.52 20.82 8.99
CA THR A 15 -8.17 20.06 7.80
C THR A 15 -7.29 18.89 8.19
N VAL A 16 -7.70 17.67 7.83
CA VAL A 16 -6.89 16.46 8.04
C VAL A 16 -6.60 15.81 6.70
N LEU A 17 -5.33 15.68 6.38
CA LEU A 17 -4.87 14.91 5.22
C LEU A 17 -4.67 13.46 5.69
N VAL A 18 -5.39 12.51 5.11
CA VAL A 18 -5.35 11.10 5.52
C VAL A 18 -5.17 10.25 4.28
N GLU A 19 -3.95 10.04 3.88
CA GLU A 19 -3.66 9.11 2.77
C GLU A 19 -2.14 8.88 2.69
N GLY A 20 -1.74 7.61 2.55
CA GLY A 20 -0.33 7.22 2.49
C GLY A 20 0.45 7.77 1.30
N SER A 21 -0.22 8.30 0.27
CA SER A 21 0.44 8.86 -0.93
C SER A 21 0.39 10.39 -0.99
N CYS A 22 0.22 11.08 0.15
CA CYS A 22 0.08 12.55 0.18
C CYS A 22 1.24 13.28 -0.49
N TYR A 23 2.47 12.78 -0.33
CA TYR A 23 3.69 13.41 -0.84
C TYR A 23 4.44 12.50 -1.81
N ILE A 24 3.71 11.90 -2.77
CA ILE A 24 4.22 10.97 -3.78
C ILE A 24 3.71 11.35 -5.17
N GLU A 25 4.52 11.12 -6.22
CA GLU A 25 4.15 11.36 -7.63
C GLU A 25 3.83 10.08 -8.40
N THR A 26 3.78 8.91 -7.80
CA THR A 26 3.69 7.62 -8.50
C THR A 26 2.56 7.56 -9.52
N PHE A 27 1.40 8.14 -9.20
CA PHE A 27 0.23 8.12 -10.09
C PHE A 27 0.17 9.36 -10.99
N THR A 28 0.23 10.55 -10.39
CA THR A 28 0.17 11.83 -11.08
C THR A 28 0.49 12.98 -10.13
N THR A 29 1.13 14.03 -10.64
CA THR A 29 1.31 15.30 -9.92
C THR A 29 -0.01 15.93 -9.46
N ALA A 30 -1.12 15.63 -10.13
CA ALA A 30 -2.43 16.17 -9.79
C ALA A 30 -2.93 15.71 -8.41
N LEU A 31 -2.57 14.50 -7.96
CA LEU A 31 -2.91 14.02 -6.62
C LEU A 31 -2.11 14.77 -5.56
N LEU A 32 -0.79 14.87 -5.75
CA LEU A 32 0.08 15.68 -4.92
C LEU A 32 -0.40 17.14 -4.81
N ASP A 33 -0.66 17.78 -5.97
CA ASP A 33 -1.17 19.15 -6.01
C ASP A 33 -2.52 19.31 -5.27
N ALA A 34 -3.31 18.25 -5.21
CA ALA A 34 -4.58 18.23 -4.50
C ALA A 34 -4.40 18.32 -2.98
N TYR A 35 -3.48 17.55 -2.42
CA TYR A 35 -3.17 17.59 -0.98
C TYR A 35 -2.49 18.89 -0.61
N LEU A 36 -1.50 19.33 -1.37
CA LEU A 36 -0.84 20.61 -1.15
C LEU A 36 -1.82 21.78 -1.23
N TRP A 37 -2.81 21.73 -2.14
CA TRP A 37 -3.86 22.75 -2.22
C TRP A 37 -4.75 22.81 -0.97
N ALA A 38 -5.06 21.69 -0.35
CA ALA A 38 -5.81 21.67 0.90
C ALA A 38 -5.03 22.34 2.04
N THR A 39 -3.73 22.06 2.15
CA THR A 39 -2.82 22.72 3.09
C THR A 39 -2.76 24.24 2.85
N THR A 40 -2.57 24.65 1.58
CA THR A 40 -2.60 26.08 1.20
C THR A 40 -3.89 26.76 1.63
N CYS A 41 -5.04 26.13 1.36
CA CYS A 41 -6.34 26.69 1.77
C CYS A 41 -6.47 26.79 3.28
N ALA A 42 -5.99 25.81 4.05
CA ALA A 42 -6.00 25.86 5.50
C ALA A 42 -5.20 27.07 6.01
N ALA A 43 -3.99 27.25 5.51
CA ALA A 43 -3.14 28.40 5.85
C ALA A 43 -3.80 29.75 5.47
N ASP A 44 -4.38 29.85 4.26
CA ASP A 44 -5.08 31.05 3.78
C ASP A 44 -6.24 31.47 4.71
N PHE A 45 -6.95 30.50 5.30
CA PHE A 45 -8.07 30.76 6.19
C PHE A 45 -7.71 30.75 7.68
N GLY A 46 -6.41 30.60 8.02
CA GLY A 46 -5.97 30.51 9.41
C GLY A 46 -6.56 29.30 10.14
N LYS A 47 -6.83 28.21 9.41
CA LYS A 47 -7.38 26.96 9.95
C LYS A 47 -6.26 25.96 10.21
N PRO A 48 -6.32 25.21 11.33
CA PRO A 48 -5.33 24.16 11.58
C PRO A 48 -5.38 23.04 10.53
N CYS A 49 -4.19 22.52 10.20
CA CYS A 49 -4.00 21.44 9.24
C CYS A 49 -3.08 20.37 9.82
N VAL A 50 -3.54 19.13 9.81
CA VAL A 50 -2.78 17.95 10.25
C VAL A 50 -2.66 16.96 9.09
N ALA A 51 -1.45 16.50 8.81
CA ALA A 51 -1.23 15.34 7.93
C ALA A 51 -1.07 14.09 8.82
N TYR A 52 -2.04 13.16 8.75
CA TYR A 52 -2.20 12.06 9.70
C TYR A 52 -1.80 10.73 9.08
N ALA A 53 -0.73 10.11 9.60
CA ALA A 53 -0.18 8.83 9.15
C ALA A 53 0.08 8.78 7.63
N VAL A 54 0.67 9.87 7.11
CA VAL A 54 0.97 10.06 5.69
C VAL A 54 2.36 9.54 5.34
N ASP A 55 2.66 9.46 4.03
CA ASP A 55 3.98 9.09 3.55
C ASP A 55 4.49 10.03 2.46
N SER A 56 5.80 9.96 2.24
CA SER A 56 6.50 10.60 1.14
C SER A 56 7.22 9.54 0.29
N GLY A 57 7.39 9.81 -0.98
CA GLY A 57 8.02 8.85 -1.90
C GLY A 57 8.86 9.51 -2.97
N GLN A 58 8.99 8.85 -4.10
CA GLN A 58 9.73 9.42 -5.22
C GLN A 58 8.96 10.60 -5.84
N VAL A 59 9.63 11.73 -5.95
CA VAL A 59 9.10 12.95 -6.56
C VAL A 59 10.19 13.68 -7.35
N SER A 60 9.80 14.40 -8.39
CA SER A 60 10.69 15.28 -9.16
C SER A 60 11.21 16.46 -8.32
N LYS A 61 12.31 17.07 -8.74
CA LYS A 61 12.84 18.29 -8.06
C LYS A 61 11.80 19.41 -8.00
N ALA A 62 11.02 19.61 -9.06
CA ALA A 62 9.95 20.60 -9.09
C ALA A 62 8.86 20.31 -8.03
N SER A 63 8.52 19.03 -7.81
CA SER A 63 7.57 18.65 -6.77
C SER A 63 8.16 18.72 -5.37
N GLN A 64 9.47 18.47 -5.20
CA GLN A 64 10.16 18.70 -3.92
C GLN A 64 10.05 20.18 -3.49
N GLU A 65 10.26 21.12 -4.42
CA GLU A 65 10.12 22.55 -4.16
C GLU A 65 8.68 22.93 -3.77
N LYS A 66 7.68 22.36 -4.44
CA LYS A 66 6.27 22.56 -4.09
C LYS A 66 5.97 21.98 -2.71
N ILE A 67 6.42 20.75 -2.41
CA ILE A 67 6.25 20.14 -1.09
C ILE A 67 6.90 20.99 -0.03
N ARG A 68 8.14 21.44 -0.22
CA ARG A 68 8.79 22.35 0.71
C ARG A 68 7.96 23.59 1.00
N ALA A 69 7.48 24.26 -0.05
CA ALA A 69 6.74 25.51 0.09
C ALA A 69 5.35 25.32 0.75
N GLU A 70 4.65 24.27 0.38
CA GLU A 70 3.24 24.11 0.79
C GLU A 70 3.10 23.22 2.03
N ALA A 71 3.82 22.09 2.12
CA ALA A 71 3.75 21.22 3.29
C ALA A 71 4.33 21.89 4.55
N SER A 72 5.26 22.83 4.40
CA SER A 72 5.78 23.65 5.53
C SER A 72 4.70 24.52 6.20
N LYS A 73 3.54 24.70 5.58
CA LYS A 73 2.38 25.39 6.16
C LYS A 73 1.49 24.48 7.02
N THR A 74 1.79 23.18 7.08
CA THR A 74 1.05 22.20 7.89
C THR A 74 1.43 22.38 9.36
N ASP A 75 0.46 22.39 10.27
CA ASP A 75 0.72 22.57 11.70
C ASP A 75 1.34 21.32 12.36
N LEU A 76 1.05 20.14 11.84
CA LEU A 76 1.62 18.87 12.29
C LEU A 76 1.60 17.84 11.15
N ILE A 77 2.75 17.26 10.86
CA ILE A 77 2.89 16.14 9.92
C ILE A 77 3.27 14.89 10.71
N ILE A 78 2.40 13.88 10.69
CA ILE A 78 2.66 12.57 11.29
C ILE A 78 2.98 11.60 10.16
N MET A 79 4.24 11.25 10.02
CA MET A 79 4.71 10.31 9.00
C MET A 79 4.52 8.87 9.49
N ARG A 80 4.16 7.97 8.59
CA ARG A 80 4.00 6.54 8.93
C ARG A 80 5.31 5.75 8.84
N THR A 81 6.37 6.34 8.24
CA THR A 81 7.70 5.71 8.12
C THR A 81 8.80 6.69 8.52
N TYR A 82 9.90 6.16 9.08
CA TYR A 82 11.09 6.96 9.37
C TYR A 82 11.74 7.47 8.09
N ALA A 83 11.83 6.61 7.07
CA ALA A 83 12.40 6.98 5.78
C ALA A 83 11.60 8.12 5.11
N GLY A 84 10.27 8.09 5.22
CA GLY A 84 9.38 9.17 4.76
C GLY A 84 9.67 10.48 5.48
N ALA A 85 9.82 10.46 6.79
CA ALA A 85 10.16 11.65 7.57
C ALA A 85 11.54 12.23 7.19
N GLU A 86 12.53 11.37 7.00
CA GLU A 86 13.87 11.80 6.58
C GLU A 86 13.85 12.40 5.16
N ARG A 87 13.03 11.88 4.25
CA ARG A 87 12.84 12.51 2.92
C ARG A 87 12.25 13.91 3.06
N MET A 88 11.22 14.11 3.89
CA MET A 88 10.62 15.45 4.11
C MET A 88 11.64 16.44 4.70
N LYS A 89 12.45 16.00 5.65
CA LYS A 89 13.55 16.83 6.20
C LYS A 89 14.59 17.19 5.14
N LYS A 90 15.00 16.23 4.30
CA LYS A 90 15.94 16.46 3.18
C LYS A 90 15.39 17.41 2.12
N TRP A 91 14.07 17.57 2.04
CA TRP A 91 13.41 18.54 1.16
C TRP A 91 13.19 19.90 1.85
N ASP A 92 13.79 20.11 3.02
CA ASP A 92 13.69 21.34 3.81
C ASP A 92 12.24 21.73 4.20
N VAL A 93 11.39 20.74 4.47
CA VAL A 93 10.05 20.97 5.04
C VAL A 93 10.22 21.41 6.49
N THR A 94 9.71 22.61 6.84
CA THR A 94 9.88 23.23 8.15
C THR A 94 8.72 23.00 9.11
N ALA A 95 7.62 22.38 8.67
CA ALA A 95 6.53 21.96 9.54
C ALA A 95 7.02 20.99 10.63
N PRO A 96 6.41 20.97 11.83
CA PRO A 96 6.67 19.93 12.81
C PRO A 96 6.40 18.54 12.23
N ILE A 97 7.41 17.65 12.24
CA ILE A 97 7.31 16.28 11.72
C ILE A 97 7.52 15.30 12.86
N GLU A 98 6.52 14.48 13.09
CA GLU A 98 6.54 13.36 14.03
C GLU A 98 6.44 12.04 13.26
N VAL A 99 6.91 10.94 13.86
CA VAL A 99 6.88 9.62 13.24
C VAL A 99 6.00 8.69 14.06
N ALA A 100 5.07 8.06 13.38
CA ALA A 100 4.21 7.00 13.91
C ALA A 100 4.33 5.73 13.03
N ALA A 101 3.23 5.02 12.82
CA ALA A 101 3.13 3.96 11.83
C ALA A 101 1.78 4.04 11.11
N ASP A 102 1.60 3.21 10.09
CA ASP A 102 0.35 3.11 9.37
C ASP A 102 -0.79 2.67 10.31
N THR A 103 -1.91 3.36 10.25
CA THR A 103 -3.08 3.02 11.07
C THR A 103 -3.75 1.70 10.67
N ALA A 104 -3.42 1.16 9.49
CA ALA A 104 -3.83 -0.17 9.06
C ALA A 104 -3.41 -1.27 10.05
N PHE A 105 -2.31 -1.09 10.81
CA PHE A 105 -1.91 -2.02 11.87
C PHE A 105 -2.89 -2.09 13.06
N LEU A 106 -3.80 -1.13 13.17
CA LEU A 106 -4.85 -1.13 14.21
C LEU A 106 -6.17 -1.72 13.72
N PHE A 107 -6.26 -2.12 12.46
CA PHE A 107 -7.50 -2.63 11.87
C PHE A 107 -7.89 -3.96 12.51
N LYS A 108 -9.17 -4.09 12.90
CA LYS A 108 -9.73 -5.32 13.45
C LYS A 108 -10.77 -5.90 12.49
N THR A 109 -10.68 -7.21 12.27
CA THR A 109 -11.66 -7.94 11.47
C THR A 109 -12.90 -8.26 12.31
N GLY A 110 -14.05 -8.36 11.64
CA GLY A 110 -15.26 -8.87 12.27
C GLY A 110 -15.13 -10.38 12.59
N PRO A 111 -15.70 -10.84 13.70
CA PRO A 111 -15.64 -12.27 14.08
C PRO A 111 -16.31 -13.18 13.05
N GLU A 112 -17.30 -12.69 12.32
CA GLU A 112 -18.01 -13.40 11.25
C GLU A 112 -17.13 -13.75 10.06
N ASP A 113 -16.06 -12.98 9.84
CA ASP A 113 -15.10 -13.20 8.77
C ASP A 113 -13.97 -14.16 9.17
N ALA A 114 -13.90 -14.54 10.43
CA ALA A 114 -12.89 -15.48 10.91
C ALA A 114 -12.89 -16.78 10.07
N ASN A 115 -11.71 -17.25 9.70
CA ASN A 115 -11.50 -18.45 8.87
C ASN A 115 -12.13 -18.38 7.45
N LEU A 116 -12.42 -17.19 6.92
CA LEU A 116 -12.98 -17.04 5.56
C LEU A 116 -12.13 -17.79 4.53
N LEU A 117 -10.81 -17.56 4.52
CA LEU A 117 -9.90 -18.23 3.60
C LEU A 117 -10.01 -19.76 3.68
N LYS A 118 -10.01 -20.32 4.90
CA LYS A 118 -10.09 -21.77 5.12
C LYS A 118 -11.41 -22.35 4.62
N ARG A 119 -12.53 -21.61 4.76
CA ARG A 119 -13.85 -22.05 4.23
C ARG A 119 -13.89 -22.05 2.73
N GLU A 120 -13.24 -21.06 2.07
CA GLU A 120 -13.36 -20.80 0.65
C GLU A 120 -12.31 -21.51 -0.19
N LEU A 121 -11.15 -21.81 0.39
CA LEU A 121 -10.00 -22.34 -0.36
C LEU A 121 -9.30 -23.51 0.34
N GLY A 122 -9.61 -23.76 1.62
CA GLY A 122 -8.92 -24.78 2.42
C GLY A 122 -7.78 -24.20 3.26
N ALA A 123 -7.04 -25.09 3.95
CA ALA A 123 -5.89 -24.72 4.75
C ALA A 123 -4.61 -24.69 3.90
N GLY A 124 -3.60 -23.97 4.36
CA GLY A 124 -2.26 -23.95 3.75
C GLY A 124 -2.17 -23.07 2.50
N ALA A 125 -3.10 -22.15 2.29
CA ALA A 125 -3.11 -21.32 1.09
C ALA A 125 -1.94 -20.34 1.03
N VAL A 126 -1.34 -20.23 -0.16
CA VAL A 126 -0.34 -19.21 -0.49
C VAL A 126 -1.01 -18.04 -1.19
N GLY A 127 -0.77 -16.82 -0.70
CA GLY A 127 -1.30 -15.61 -1.29
C GLY A 127 -0.37 -15.02 -2.34
N ILE A 128 -0.93 -14.50 -3.42
CA ILE A 128 -0.22 -13.70 -4.41
C ILE A 128 -1.00 -12.39 -4.61
N ALA A 129 -0.38 -11.26 -4.24
CA ALA A 129 -0.93 -9.90 -4.44
C ALA A 129 -0.12 -9.18 -5.51
N ALA A 130 -0.39 -9.50 -6.78
CA ALA A 130 0.32 -8.97 -7.92
C ALA A 130 -0.19 -7.58 -8.34
N VAL A 131 0.72 -6.73 -8.82
CA VAL A 131 0.41 -5.41 -9.42
C VAL A 131 0.93 -5.38 -10.84
N ASP A 132 0.17 -4.80 -11.76
CA ASP A 132 0.71 -4.45 -13.07
C ASP A 132 1.62 -3.20 -12.96
N PHE A 133 2.92 -3.41 -12.87
CA PHE A 133 3.92 -2.34 -12.78
C PHE A 133 3.95 -1.43 -14.01
N PHE A 134 3.38 -1.88 -15.14
CA PHE A 134 3.44 -1.20 -16.43
C PHE A 134 2.24 -0.29 -16.70
N LEU A 135 1.26 -0.22 -15.81
CA LEU A 135 0.15 0.72 -15.89
C LEU A 135 0.58 2.18 -15.70
N PHE A 136 1.63 2.41 -14.94
CA PHE A 136 2.09 3.75 -14.60
C PHE A 136 3.27 4.23 -15.47
N PRO A 137 3.48 5.54 -15.60
CA PRO A 137 2.63 6.63 -15.12
C PRO A 137 1.34 6.79 -15.95
N VAL A 138 0.35 7.48 -15.38
CA VAL A 138 -0.84 7.90 -16.14
C VAL A 138 -0.51 9.09 -17.06
N VAL A 139 -1.18 9.15 -18.19
CA VAL A 139 -0.97 10.20 -19.22
C VAL A 139 -2.27 10.95 -19.49
N PRO A 140 -2.23 12.28 -19.71
CA PRO A 140 -3.41 13.03 -20.09
C PRO A 140 -3.84 12.69 -21.53
N ARG A 141 -5.13 12.38 -21.71
CA ARG A 141 -5.77 12.17 -23.00
C ARG A 141 -7.18 12.74 -22.97
N LEU A 142 -7.63 13.30 -24.10
CA LEU A 142 -9.01 13.81 -24.21
C LEU A 142 -10.03 12.71 -24.47
N TRP A 143 -9.57 11.53 -24.92
CA TRP A 143 -10.39 10.35 -25.20
C TRP A 143 -9.65 9.05 -24.85
N GLY A 144 -10.41 7.99 -24.59
CA GLY A 144 -9.90 6.66 -24.25
C GLY A 144 -11.01 5.75 -23.76
N ARG A 145 -10.72 4.45 -23.60
CA ARG A 145 -11.66 3.51 -23.02
C ARG A 145 -11.89 3.82 -21.54
N ARG A 146 -13.14 3.78 -21.09
CA ARG A 146 -13.49 4.08 -19.67
C ARG A 146 -12.80 3.14 -18.70
N SER A 147 -12.63 1.87 -19.04
CA SER A 147 -11.91 0.88 -18.23
C SER A 147 -10.42 1.20 -18.02
N ARG A 148 -9.87 2.12 -18.80
CA ARG A 148 -8.46 2.56 -18.69
C ARG A 148 -8.32 4.00 -18.25
N CYS A 149 -9.41 4.62 -17.84
CA CYS A 149 -9.42 5.97 -17.32
C CYS A 149 -9.19 5.90 -15.80
N TYR A 150 -8.01 6.33 -15.37
CA TYR A 150 -7.75 6.52 -13.95
C TYR A 150 -8.71 7.57 -13.37
N LYS A 151 -8.66 8.77 -13.93
CA LYS A 151 -9.58 9.89 -13.66
C LYS A 151 -9.47 10.87 -14.82
N TRP A 152 -10.59 11.09 -15.53
CA TRP A 152 -10.55 12.00 -16.67
C TRP A 152 -9.88 13.36 -16.34
N PRO A 153 -8.94 13.84 -17.14
CA PRO A 153 -8.47 13.35 -18.43
C PRO A 153 -7.25 12.40 -18.37
N TYR A 154 -6.96 11.76 -17.25
CA TYR A 154 -5.80 10.89 -17.04
C TYR A 154 -6.14 9.43 -17.32
N TYR A 155 -5.35 8.79 -18.18
CA TYR A 155 -5.48 7.40 -18.57
C TYR A 155 -4.19 6.65 -18.27
N PHE A 156 -4.30 5.37 -17.91
CA PHE A 156 -3.14 4.49 -17.77
C PHE A 156 -2.33 4.46 -19.06
N ALA A 157 -1.01 4.54 -18.94
CA ALA A 157 -0.13 4.49 -20.08
C ALA A 157 -0.12 3.07 -20.66
N TRP A 158 -0.38 2.98 -21.98
CA TRP A 158 -0.56 1.70 -22.65
C TRP A 158 0.14 1.73 -23.99
N SER A 159 1.23 0.96 -24.10
CA SER A 159 1.90 0.70 -25.36
C SER A 159 1.95 -0.81 -25.65
N PRO A 160 2.23 -1.23 -26.90
CA PRO A 160 2.44 -2.65 -27.20
C PRO A 160 3.53 -3.29 -26.33
N GLU A 161 4.63 -2.58 -26.07
CA GLU A 161 5.76 -3.03 -25.26
C GLU A 161 5.32 -3.26 -23.80
N ARG A 162 4.57 -2.30 -23.21
CA ARG A 162 4.04 -2.42 -21.86
C ARG A 162 3.04 -3.57 -21.74
N ARG A 163 2.20 -3.78 -22.75
CA ARG A 163 1.31 -4.95 -22.79
C ARG A 163 2.06 -6.26 -22.80
N LYS A 164 3.13 -6.34 -23.60
CA LYS A 164 3.97 -7.52 -23.65
C LYS A 164 4.66 -7.77 -22.31
N ALA A 165 5.13 -6.71 -21.66
CA ALA A 165 5.76 -6.79 -20.33
C ALA A 165 4.75 -7.21 -19.25
N ALA A 166 3.53 -6.64 -19.24
CA ALA A 166 2.46 -7.07 -18.33
C ALA A 166 2.04 -8.52 -18.55
N ALA A 167 1.91 -8.94 -19.81
CA ALA A 167 1.60 -10.34 -20.16
C ALA A 167 2.71 -11.32 -19.71
N ARG A 168 3.97 -10.91 -19.80
CA ARG A 168 5.09 -11.71 -19.29
C ARG A 168 5.05 -11.79 -17.76
N LEU A 169 4.83 -10.67 -17.09
CA LEU A 169 4.68 -10.62 -15.62
C LEU A 169 3.53 -11.54 -15.15
N ALA A 170 2.38 -11.50 -15.84
CA ALA A 170 1.27 -12.40 -15.55
C ALA A 170 1.64 -13.88 -15.75
N GLN A 171 2.43 -14.20 -16.78
CA GLN A 171 2.96 -15.54 -17.02
C GLN A 171 3.90 -15.99 -15.91
N ASP A 172 4.81 -15.12 -15.49
CA ASP A 172 5.78 -15.43 -14.42
C ASP A 172 5.07 -15.70 -13.08
N PHE A 173 4.00 -14.93 -12.76
CA PHE A 173 3.15 -15.19 -11.58
C PHE A 173 2.31 -16.45 -11.72
N ALA A 174 1.81 -16.78 -12.91
CA ALA A 174 1.08 -18.02 -13.16
C ALA A 174 1.99 -19.24 -12.97
N GLU A 175 3.23 -19.18 -13.45
CA GLU A 175 4.24 -20.23 -13.24
C GLU A 175 4.64 -20.37 -11.76
N LEU A 176 4.69 -19.28 -11.01
CA LEU A 176 4.87 -19.31 -9.56
C LEU A 176 3.69 -19.99 -8.86
N ALA A 177 2.46 -19.65 -9.24
CA ALA A 177 1.24 -20.24 -8.68
C ALA A 177 1.13 -21.73 -8.99
N ASP A 178 1.40 -22.14 -10.23
CA ASP A 178 1.42 -23.55 -10.63
C ASP A 178 2.50 -24.34 -9.87
N TRP A 179 3.69 -23.76 -9.70
CA TRP A 179 4.77 -24.38 -8.92
C TRP A 179 4.36 -24.62 -7.44
N VAL A 180 3.71 -23.64 -6.81
CA VAL A 180 3.16 -23.79 -5.45
C VAL A 180 2.16 -24.94 -5.37
N ILE A 181 1.31 -25.10 -6.38
CA ILE A 181 0.30 -26.15 -6.42
C ILE A 181 0.94 -27.54 -6.70
N GLU A 182 1.85 -27.62 -7.66
CA GLU A 182 2.41 -28.87 -8.15
C GLU A 182 3.45 -29.45 -7.19
N GLU A 183 4.34 -28.62 -6.65
CA GLU A 183 5.46 -29.09 -5.82
C GLU A 183 5.12 -29.12 -4.32
N HIS A 184 4.22 -28.21 -3.86
CA HIS A 184 3.89 -28.08 -2.42
C HIS A 184 2.46 -28.50 -2.08
N ASP A 185 1.65 -28.89 -3.06
CA ASP A 185 0.22 -29.25 -2.87
C ASP A 185 -0.61 -28.17 -2.12
N ARG A 186 -0.28 -26.89 -2.32
CA ARG A 186 -0.93 -25.75 -1.66
C ARG A 186 -1.89 -25.02 -2.60
N PRO A 187 -3.10 -24.67 -2.17
CA PRO A 187 -3.99 -23.84 -2.97
C PRO A 187 -3.49 -22.37 -2.99
N VAL A 188 -3.85 -21.63 -4.03
CA VAL A 188 -3.40 -20.26 -4.24
C VAL A 188 -4.55 -19.25 -4.13
N ALA A 189 -4.35 -18.20 -3.32
CA ALA A 189 -5.24 -17.05 -3.23
C ALA A 189 -4.66 -15.87 -4.03
N LEU A 190 -5.30 -15.48 -5.12
CA LEU A 190 -4.96 -14.24 -5.84
C LEU A 190 -5.69 -13.07 -5.17
N LEU A 191 -4.94 -12.07 -4.70
CA LEU A 191 -5.45 -10.97 -3.89
C LEU A 191 -5.49 -9.68 -4.71
N CYS A 192 -6.69 -9.14 -4.95
CA CYS A 192 -6.89 -7.86 -5.62
C CYS A 192 -7.27 -6.81 -4.58
N MET A 193 -6.29 -6.02 -4.14
CA MET A 193 -6.49 -4.98 -3.12
C MET A 193 -7.25 -3.76 -3.66
N GLU A 194 -7.25 -3.59 -4.97
CA GLU A 194 -7.98 -2.58 -5.72
C GLU A 194 -8.61 -3.19 -6.96
N SER A 195 -9.65 -2.57 -7.50
CA SER A 195 -10.28 -3.02 -8.75
C SER A 195 -9.32 -3.00 -9.97
N LEU A 196 -8.22 -2.27 -9.88
CA LEU A 196 -7.16 -2.27 -10.90
C LEU A 196 -6.39 -3.59 -10.95
N ASP A 197 -6.38 -4.36 -9.87
CA ASP A 197 -5.68 -5.64 -9.79
C ASP A 197 -6.48 -6.77 -10.43
N ASP A 198 -7.79 -6.59 -10.61
CA ASP A 198 -8.69 -7.64 -11.10
C ASP A 198 -8.24 -8.15 -12.48
N GLU A 199 -7.85 -7.24 -13.40
CA GLU A 199 -7.40 -7.63 -14.75
C GLU A 199 -6.10 -8.46 -14.69
N MET A 200 -5.15 -8.10 -13.81
CA MET A 200 -3.91 -8.86 -13.62
C MET A 200 -4.18 -10.25 -13.02
N ALA A 201 -5.04 -10.33 -12.01
CA ALA A 201 -5.37 -11.62 -11.37
C ALA A 201 -6.10 -12.57 -12.32
N GLU A 202 -7.03 -12.07 -13.13
CA GLU A 202 -7.69 -12.88 -14.17
C GLU A 202 -6.73 -13.30 -15.28
N ASP A 203 -5.79 -12.44 -15.69
CA ASP A 203 -4.76 -12.79 -16.68
C ASP A 203 -3.81 -13.87 -16.12
N ILE A 204 -3.38 -13.76 -14.85
CA ILE A 204 -2.61 -14.81 -14.16
C ILE A 204 -3.38 -16.13 -14.18
N ARG A 205 -4.62 -16.13 -13.66
CA ARG A 205 -5.45 -17.33 -13.56
C ARG A 205 -5.69 -18.00 -14.92
N SER A 206 -5.90 -17.21 -15.98
CA SER A 206 -6.12 -17.71 -17.33
C SER A 206 -4.91 -18.42 -17.94
N ARG A 207 -3.70 -18.16 -17.42
CA ARG A 207 -2.42 -18.75 -17.87
C ARG A 207 -2.01 -19.96 -17.05
N MET A 208 -2.63 -20.18 -15.89
CA MET A 208 -2.31 -21.30 -15.00
C MET A 208 -2.73 -22.64 -15.60
N ARG A 209 -1.96 -23.67 -15.30
CA ARG A 209 -2.29 -25.06 -15.59
C ARG A 209 -3.33 -25.64 -14.61
N ASN A 210 -3.32 -25.11 -13.37
CA ASN A 210 -4.14 -25.60 -12.26
C ASN A 210 -5.09 -24.53 -11.70
N PRO A 211 -5.92 -23.85 -12.54
CA PRO A 211 -6.76 -22.74 -12.10
C PRO A 211 -7.85 -23.17 -11.10
N ASP A 212 -8.24 -24.45 -11.05
CA ASP A 212 -9.24 -24.97 -10.11
C ASP A 212 -8.76 -25.01 -8.65
N ARG A 213 -7.44 -24.99 -8.43
CA ARG A 213 -6.80 -24.87 -7.11
C ARG A 213 -6.58 -23.42 -6.70
N THR A 214 -7.18 -22.46 -7.41
CA THR A 214 -6.95 -21.02 -7.23
C THR A 214 -8.26 -20.28 -7.07
N ARG A 215 -8.28 -19.31 -6.15
CA ARG A 215 -9.41 -18.38 -5.97
C ARG A 215 -8.93 -16.94 -5.99
N ILE A 216 -9.68 -16.09 -6.69
CA ILE A 216 -9.49 -14.63 -6.67
C ILE A 216 -10.34 -14.04 -5.54
N PHE A 217 -9.70 -13.27 -4.67
CA PHE A 217 -10.34 -12.43 -3.65
C PHE A 217 -10.15 -10.97 -4.06
N SER A 218 -11.23 -10.31 -4.45
CA SER A 218 -11.19 -8.94 -4.97
C SER A 218 -11.87 -7.96 -4.02
N ALA A 219 -11.30 -6.75 -3.89
CA ALA A 219 -11.91 -5.61 -3.20
C ALA A 219 -13.25 -5.16 -3.81
N SER A 220 -13.57 -5.60 -5.03
CA SER A 220 -14.89 -5.41 -5.64
C SER A 220 -15.96 -6.35 -5.06
N GLN A 221 -15.57 -7.45 -4.43
CA GLN A 221 -16.46 -8.51 -3.90
C GLN A 221 -16.34 -8.67 -2.39
N CYS A 222 -15.16 -8.40 -1.82
CA CYS A 222 -14.87 -8.51 -0.40
C CYS A 222 -14.87 -7.11 0.24
N ASN A 223 -15.48 -6.99 1.41
CA ASN A 223 -15.26 -5.81 2.25
C ASN A 223 -13.86 -5.85 2.90
N ALA A 224 -13.47 -4.76 3.58
CA ALA A 224 -12.15 -4.66 4.19
C ALA A 224 -11.90 -5.76 5.25
N SER A 225 -12.92 -6.10 6.07
CA SER A 225 -12.79 -7.15 7.09
C SER A 225 -12.55 -8.52 6.46
N GLN A 226 -13.28 -8.84 5.41
CA GLN A 226 -13.13 -10.09 4.65
C GLN A 226 -11.75 -10.21 4.01
N MET A 227 -11.32 -9.15 3.29
CA MET A 227 -10.00 -9.15 2.66
C MET A 227 -8.88 -9.31 3.68
N VAL A 228 -8.93 -8.58 4.79
CA VAL A 228 -7.91 -8.67 5.84
C VAL A 228 -7.93 -10.04 6.53
N SER A 229 -9.10 -10.63 6.74
CA SER A 229 -9.21 -12.00 7.27
C SER A 229 -8.58 -13.03 6.34
N VAL A 230 -8.78 -12.89 5.02
CA VAL A 230 -8.11 -13.74 4.01
C VAL A 230 -6.60 -13.58 4.11
N ILE A 231 -6.09 -12.35 4.10
CA ILE A 231 -4.64 -12.05 4.16
C ILE A 231 -3.99 -12.65 5.41
N ARG A 232 -4.64 -12.49 6.59
CA ARG A 232 -4.12 -12.99 7.87
C ARG A 232 -4.19 -14.51 8.01
N GLY A 233 -5.01 -15.16 7.21
CA GLY A 233 -5.16 -16.62 7.21
C GLY A 233 -4.21 -17.36 6.25
N LEU A 234 -3.36 -16.66 5.50
CA LEU A 234 -2.41 -17.25 4.58
C LEU A 234 -1.28 -17.99 5.30
N ASP A 235 -0.75 -19.01 4.68
CA ASP A 235 0.48 -19.68 5.14
C ASP A 235 1.73 -18.91 4.73
N THR A 236 1.75 -18.35 3.52
CA THR A 236 2.82 -17.53 2.95
C THR A 236 2.22 -16.52 1.98
N LEU A 237 2.86 -15.37 1.79
CA LEU A 237 2.41 -14.30 0.91
C LEU A 237 3.54 -13.84 -0.01
N VAL A 238 3.28 -13.77 -1.32
CA VAL A 238 4.10 -13.00 -2.26
C VAL A 238 3.34 -11.74 -2.65
N THR A 239 3.91 -10.56 -2.40
CA THR A 239 3.16 -9.32 -2.56
C THR A 239 3.92 -8.21 -3.25
N SER A 240 3.22 -7.50 -4.15
CA SER A 240 3.62 -6.21 -4.68
C SER A 240 2.76 -5.06 -4.12
N ARG A 241 1.82 -5.38 -3.18
CA ARG A 241 0.93 -4.42 -2.55
C ARG A 241 1.35 -4.14 -1.11
N TYR A 242 1.61 -2.85 -0.82
CA TYR A 242 1.99 -2.39 0.53
C TYR A 242 1.01 -2.87 1.61
N HIS A 243 -0.30 -2.65 1.43
CA HIS A 243 -1.28 -3.01 2.45
C HIS A 243 -1.47 -4.52 2.60
N ALA A 244 -1.24 -5.33 1.56
CA ALA A 244 -1.25 -6.79 1.73
C ALA A 244 -0.10 -7.23 2.64
N GLY A 245 1.11 -6.69 2.44
CA GLY A 245 2.25 -6.92 3.33
C GLY A 245 2.02 -6.39 4.75
N ALA A 246 1.56 -5.14 4.90
CA ALA A 246 1.33 -4.54 6.22
C ALA A 246 0.24 -5.27 7.02
N LEU A 247 -0.89 -5.63 6.39
CA LEU A 247 -2.04 -6.26 7.06
C LEU A 247 -1.82 -7.73 7.39
N SER A 248 -0.89 -8.41 6.71
CA SER A 248 -0.51 -9.79 6.99
C SER A 248 0.31 -9.94 8.28
N LEU A 249 0.91 -8.84 8.80
CA LEU A 249 1.76 -8.89 9.98
C LEU A 249 1.01 -9.39 11.22
N GLU A 250 -0.27 -9.03 11.43
CA GLU A 250 -1.05 -9.52 12.57
C GLU A 250 -1.29 -11.04 12.50
N GLY A 251 -1.30 -11.62 11.32
CA GLY A 251 -1.35 -13.07 11.11
C GLY A 251 0.01 -13.76 11.19
N HIS A 252 1.09 -12.99 11.37
CA HIS A 252 2.48 -13.45 11.33
C HIS A 252 2.79 -14.23 10.06
N VAL A 253 2.19 -13.82 8.93
CA VAL A 253 2.29 -14.51 7.65
C VAL A 253 3.66 -14.28 7.05
N PRO A 254 4.49 -15.33 6.85
CA PRO A 254 5.76 -15.22 6.14
C PRO A 254 5.53 -14.63 4.76
N GLN A 255 6.35 -13.65 4.37
CA GLN A 255 6.04 -12.89 3.18
C GLN A 255 7.29 -12.46 2.41
N ILE A 256 7.14 -12.43 1.09
CA ILE A 256 8.13 -11.94 0.14
C ILE A 256 7.54 -10.74 -0.58
N ALA A 257 8.27 -9.63 -0.63
CA ALA A 257 7.86 -8.44 -1.36
C ALA A 257 8.56 -8.32 -2.71
N ILE A 258 7.80 -7.91 -3.73
CA ILE A 258 8.32 -7.45 -5.00
C ILE A 258 7.98 -5.96 -5.11
N ALA A 259 8.97 -5.12 -4.80
CA ALA A 259 8.79 -3.68 -4.73
C ALA A 259 8.88 -3.02 -6.11
N HIS A 260 7.95 -2.13 -6.41
CA HIS A 260 7.98 -1.23 -7.55
C HIS A 260 8.05 0.24 -7.14
N ASP A 261 7.95 0.50 -5.84
CA ASP A 261 8.11 1.83 -5.24
C ASP A 261 8.67 1.74 -3.81
N VAL A 262 9.04 2.88 -3.27
CA VAL A 262 9.70 2.98 -1.96
C VAL A 262 8.84 2.52 -0.78
N ARG A 263 7.53 2.40 -0.90
CA ARG A 263 6.63 2.09 0.23
C ARG A 263 6.87 0.70 0.81
N LEU A 264 7.03 -0.32 -0.07
CA LEU A 264 7.41 -1.67 0.37
C LEU A 264 8.84 -1.72 0.88
N MET A 265 9.77 -1.00 0.21
CA MET A 265 11.17 -0.90 0.66
C MET A 265 11.26 -0.33 2.07
N ASP A 266 10.55 0.77 2.35
CA ASP A 266 10.50 1.39 3.67
C ASP A 266 9.89 0.44 4.72
N LEU A 267 8.78 -0.24 4.39
CA LEU A 267 8.15 -1.20 5.30
C LEU A 267 9.10 -2.35 5.65
N TYR A 268 9.70 -2.99 4.65
CA TYR A 268 10.57 -4.14 4.87
C TYR A 268 11.87 -3.77 5.58
N GLY A 269 12.38 -2.56 5.34
CA GLY A 269 13.49 -2.00 6.12
C GLY A 269 13.12 -1.79 7.58
N GLU A 270 11.94 -1.25 7.88
CA GLU A 270 11.47 -0.99 9.24
C GLU A 270 11.14 -2.25 10.04
N ILE A 271 10.64 -3.29 9.39
CA ILE A 271 10.34 -4.57 10.05
C ILE A 271 11.53 -5.52 10.07
N GLY A 272 12.68 -5.10 9.53
CA GLY A 272 13.92 -5.88 9.54
C GLY A 272 13.89 -7.12 8.65
N MET A 273 13.18 -7.06 7.50
CA MET A 273 12.97 -8.17 6.55
C MET A 273 13.50 -7.84 5.14
N SER A 274 14.54 -7.00 5.04
CA SER A 274 15.08 -6.56 3.73
C SER A 274 15.57 -7.72 2.86
N GLU A 275 15.95 -8.86 3.44
CA GLU A 275 16.36 -10.07 2.73
C GLU A 275 15.19 -10.82 2.03
N LEU A 276 13.97 -10.44 2.32
CA LEU A 276 12.74 -10.96 1.72
C LEU A 276 12.10 -9.95 0.76
N LEU A 277 12.84 -8.90 0.37
CA LEU A 277 12.40 -7.87 -0.55
C LEU A 277 13.25 -7.90 -1.82
N PHE A 278 12.59 -7.93 -2.95
CA PHE A 278 13.19 -7.85 -4.29
C PHE A 278 12.65 -6.63 -5.03
N GLU A 279 13.46 -6.03 -5.90
CA GLU A 279 12.98 -5.00 -6.82
C GLU A 279 12.38 -5.65 -8.09
N HIS A 280 11.34 -5.06 -8.63
CA HIS A 280 10.57 -5.64 -9.74
C HIS A 280 11.33 -5.80 -11.06
N ASP A 281 12.47 -5.12 -11.22
CA ASP A 281 13.36 -5.14 -12.38
C ASP A 281 14.65 -5.93 -12.16
N GLU A 282 14.76 -6.65 -11.04
CA GLU A 282 15.90 -7.52 -10.78
C GLU A 282 16.05 -8.63 -11.82
N ALA A 283 17.29 -8.91 -12.19
CA ALA A 283 17.60 -10.05 -13.02
C ALA A 283 17.28 -11.36 -12.27
N ASN A 284 16.61 -12.30 -12.94
CA ASN A 284 16.21 -13.59 -12.36
C ASN A 284 15.29 -13.46 -11.12
N LEU A 285 14.41 -12.45 -11.10
CA LEU A 285 13.50 -12.18 -10.00
C LEU A 285 12.71 -13.44 -9.55
N PHE A 286 11.95 -14.07 -10.45
CA PHE A 286 11.07 -15.19 -10.08
C PHE A 286 11.79 -16.45 -9.63
N PRO A 287 12.95 -16.86 -10.18
CA PRO A 287 13.81 -17.89 -9.57
C PRO A 287 14.20 -17.59 -8.12
N GLN A 288 14.59 -16.35 -7.80
CA GLN A 288 14.94 -15.95 -6.43
C GLN A 288 13.70 -15.94 -5.51
N VAL A 289 12.56 -15.45 -6.01
CA VAL A 289 11.28 -15.49 -5.28
C VAL A 289 10.87 -16.92 -4.95
N LYS A 290 11.01 -17.87 -5.90
CA LYS A 290 10.73 -19.30 -5.68
C LYS A 290 11.64 -19.88 -4.61
N GLU A 291 12.94 -19.64 -4.69
CA GLU A 291 13.91 -20.12 -3.69
C GLU A 291 13.55 -19.62 -2.28
N LYS A 292 13.20 -18.35 -2.15
CA LYS A 292 12.76 -17.80 -0.85
C LYS A 292 11.41 -18.35 -0.41
N ALA A 293 10.46 -18.53 -1.33
CA ALA A 293 9.16 -19.12 -1.04
C ALA A 293 9.30 -20.55 -0.53
N GLU A 294 10.18 -21.37 -1.13
CA GLU A 294 10.48 -22.72 -0.67
C GLU A 294 10.99 -22.72 0.77
N GLN A 295 11.98 -21.86 1.08
CA GLN A 295 12.50 -21.70 2.45
C GLN A 295 11.40 -21.34 3.46
N LEU A 296 10.48 -20.43 3.10
CA LEU A 296 9.39 -20.00 3.97
C LEU A 296 8.28 -21.05 4.11
N LEU A 297 8.09 -21.90 3.10
CA LEU A 297 7.10 -22.98 3.16
C LEU A 297 7.62 -24.16 3.98
N ASP A 298 8.93 -24.44 3.93
CA ASP A 298 9.56 -25.54 4.65
C ASP A 298 9.80 -25.20 6.13
N ASP A 299 10.35 -24.03 6.43
CA ASP A 299 10.65 -23.59 7.79
C ASP A 299 10.30 -22.12 8.03
N PRO A 300 9.01 -21.81 8.30
CA PRO A 300 8.54 -20.45 8.56
C PRO A 300 8.82 -19.94 9.98
N GLY A 301 9.35 -20.78 10.91
CA GLY A 301 9.35 -20.53 12.34
C GLY A 301 10.02 -19.21 12.73
N GLU A 302 11.28 -19.03 12.35
CA GLU A 302 12.05 -17.83 12.67
C GLU A 302 11.40 -16.56 12.09
N VAL A 303 10.94 -16.62 10.83
CA VAL A 303 10.32 -15.46 10.18
C VAL A 303 9.00 -15.09 10.86
N ARG A 304 8.20 -16.07 11.28
CA ARG A 304 6.95 -15.81 12.04
C ARG A 304 7.21 -15.11 13.37
N GLU A 305 8.22 -15.51 14.11
CA GLU A 305 8.62 -14.86 15.37
C GLU A 305 9.06 -13.41 15.15
N ARG A 306 9.89 -13.16 14.13
CA ARG A 306 10.33 -11.82 13.75
C ARG A 306 9.15 -10.94 13.34
N LEU A 307 8.20 -11.48 12.55
CA LEU A 307 7.00 -10.74 12.13
C LEU A 307 6.07 -10.43 13.32
N ALA A 308 5.93 -11.34 14.29
CA ALA A 308 5.18 -11.07 15.51
C ALA A 308 5.75 -9.89 16.29
N HIS A 309 7.06 -9.88 16.49
CA HIS A 309 7.76 -8.78 17.15
C HIS A 309 7.64 -7.45 16.37
N ALA A 310 7.81 -7.50 15.06
CA ALA A 310 7.65 -6.34 14.18
C ALA A 310 6.22 -5.77 14.26
N HIS A 311 5.19 -6.64 14.22
CA HIS A 311 3.79 -6.24 14.34
C HIS A 311 3.52 -5.49 15.65
N GLU A 312 3.98 -6.01 16.79
CA GLU A 312 3.84 -5.33 18.09
C GLU A 312 4.47 -3.94 18.08
N GLY A 313 5.65 -3.80 17.46
CA GLY A 313 6.33 -2.52 17.27
C GLY A 313 5.50 -1.55 16.45
N GLN A 314 4.98 -1.99 15.32
CA GLN A 314 4.14 -1.18 14.44
C GLN A 314 2.83 -0.76 15.12
N VAL A 315 2.17 -1.66 15.86
CA VAL A 315 0.95 -1.34 16.64
C VAL A 315 1.21 -0.26 17.68
N ARG A 316 2.31 -0.36 18.44
CA ARG A 316 2.67 0.69 19.42
C ARG A 316 2.86 2.04 18.74
N ARG A 317 3.58 2.07 17.62
CA ARG A 317 3.80 3.29 16.84
C ARG A 317 2.50 3.82 16.20
N ALA A 318 1.64 2.98 15.67
CA ALA A 318 0.37 3.39 15.09
C ALA A 318 -0.55 4.07 16.12
N ARG A 319 -0.57 3.60 17.37
CA ARG A 319 -1.29 4.27 18.47
C ARG A 319 -0.75 5.67 18.75
N ARG A 320 0.56 5.88 18.60
CA ARG A 320 1.17 7.19 18.79
C ARG A 320 0.61 8.26 17.85
N ALA A 321 0.20 7.92 16.63
CA ALA A 321 -0.46 8.87 15.71
C ALA A 321 -1.72 9.51 16.32
N ARG A 322 -2.56 8.69 16.98
CA ARG A 322 -3.74 9.17 17.70
C ARG A 322 -3.38 10.06 18.88
N GLU A 323 -2.36 9.69 19.65
CA GLU A 323 -1.89 10.46 20.80
C GLU A 323 -1.41 11.84 20.35
N LEU A 324 -0.51 11.90 19.37
CA LEU A 324 0.03 13.14 18.80
C LEU A 324 -1.08 14.07 18.30
N THR A 325 -2.07 13.51 17.59
CA THR A 325 -3.21 14.29 17.13
C THR A 325 -4.05 14.80 18.30
N SER A 326 -4.27 13.98 19.32
CA SER A 326 -5.01 14.38 20.52
C SER A 326 -4.29 15.46 21.31
N GLU A 327 -2.98 15.36 21.46
CA GLU A 327 -2.14 16.39 22.09
C GLU A 327 -2.22 17.71 21.32
N PHE A 328 -2.08 17.64 19.98
CA PHE A 328 -2.20 18.80 19.09
C PHE A 328 -3.56 19.52 19.23
N LEU A 329 -4.67 18.79 19.28
CA LEU A 329 -6.01 19.36 19.42
C LEU A 329 -6.23 19.97 20.80
N ARG A 330 -5.81 19.28 21.88
CA ARG A 330 -5.92 19.80 23.25
C ARG A 330 -5.12 21.09 23.44
N ALA A 331 -3.92 21.17 22.88
CA ALA A 331 -3.09 22.37 22.92
C ALA A 331 -3.77 23.59 22.26
N ARG A 332 -4.79 23.38 21.41
CA ARG A 332 -5.62 24.41 20.79
C ARG A 332 -6.98 24.62 21.48
N GLY A 333 -7.16 24.04 22.66
CA GLY A 333 -8.38 24.20 23.47
C GLY A 333 -9.56 23.32 23.01
N TRP A 334 -9.30 22.27 22.18
CA TRP A 334 -10.36 21.37 21.73
C TRP A 334 -10.58 20.24 22.74
N GLU A 335 -11.84 19.94 22.99
CA GLU A 335 -12.20 18.76 23.77
C GLU A 335 -12.05 17.51 22.91
N VAL A 336 -11.18 16.59 23.35
CA VAL A 336 -10.93 15.31 22.66
C VAL A 336 -11.46 14.18 23.52
N ARG A 337 -12.52 13.53 23.05
CA ARG A 337 -13.04 12.31 23.68
C ARG A 337 -12.11 11.13 23.33
N THR A 338 -11.67 10.40 24.29
CA THR A 338 -10.76 9.25 24.17
C THR A 338 -11.52 7.95 23.91
#